data_9787afe3cba7386edef6a9ff5f4e4302
#
_entry.id   9787afe3cba7386edef6a9ff5f4e4302
#
_cell.length_a   1.000
_cell.length_b   1.000
_cell.length_c   1.000
_cell.angle_alpha   90.00
_cell.angle_beta   90.00
_cell.angle_gamma   90.00
#
_symmetry.space_group_name_H-M   'P 1'
#
loop_
_entity.id
_entity.type
_entity.pdbx_description
1 polymer ?
#
loop_
_entity_poly.entity_id
_entity_poly.type
_entity_poly.pdbx_seq_one_letter_code
_entity_poly.pdbx_strand_id
1 'polypeptide(L)'
;MNKPISILDKDYLQWVNELCMRYRQSQIKAAVKVNTEMLKFYWSLGRDIVTLKAEDRWGSKFFHNLSRDLKEANPSTTCFSPKNLLYMKNFYCMYQPYFEIGQQVADQLGENVFLPQLGAKNGSYEIGQQLADQLENDIFLTPWGHHMLLIDKFFKEPQKALFYVHQTVKNGWSRNVLHNFIDSSLYERQGKALSNFKSTLPNVDSDLAQEITKDPYNFAFTGITKPYNERILKDALLNNITKFLTELGTGFAYVGKEYRLQIGEKENFIDLLFYNLNLSCYIVLEVKIGSFTFADVGQLGGYVVACNHLLRKEGRDNPTIGILICKEKDRIQAQYALESSSQPIAISEYDLERFYPEKLEGTMPTIEEWEAKLGGKVNE
;
A
#
# COMPACT_ATOMS: atom_id res chain seq x y z
N MET A 1 -36.44 -6.75 43.38
CA MET A 1 -37.15 -6.09 42.27
C MET A 1 -36.14 -5.68 41.24
N ASN A 2 -36.03 -6.45 40.14
CA ASN A 2 -35.14 -6.09 39.00
C ASN A 2 -35.80 -4.92 38.26
N LYS A 3 -35.15 -3.76 38.25
CA LYS A 3 -35.57 -2.65 37.40
C LYS A 3 -35.42 -3.09 35.94
N PRO A 4 -36.40 -2.87 35.05
CA PRO A 4 -36.25 -3.14 33.65
C PRO A 4 -35.12 -2.24 33.12
N ILE A 5 -34.16 -2.84 32.37
CA ILE A 5 -33.07 -2.12 31.72
C ILE A 5 -33.73 -1.17 30.70
N SER A 6 -33.62 0.12 30.92
CA SER A 6 -34.11 1.11 29.95
C SER A 6 -33.22 1.04 28.69
N ILE A 7 -33.83 0.78 27.53
CA ILE A 7 -33.16 0.81 26.22
C ILE A 7 -32.52 2.20 25.91
N LEU A 8 -32.85 3.21 26.70
CA LEU A 8 -32.35 4.59 26.59
C LEU A 8 -31.24 4.93 27.60
N ASP A 9 -30.76 3.95 28.38
CA ASP A 9 -29.63 4.16 29.28
C ASP A 9 -28.33 4.30 28.44
N LYS A 10 -27.73 5.49 28.52
CA LYS A 10 -26.49 5.81 27.74
C LYS A 10 -25.33 4.88 28.08
N ASP A 11 -25.19 4.51 29.35
CA ASP A 11 -24.10 3.63 29.80
C ASP A 11 -24.29 2.21 29.25
N TYR A 12 -25.55 1.73 29.19
CA TYR A 12 -25.87 0.45 28.56
C TYR A 12 -25.57 0.45 27.04
N LEU A 13 -25.97 1.51 26.33
CA LEU A 13 -25.72 1.64 24.90
C LEU A 13 -24.22 1.74 24.60
N GLN A 14 -23.45 2.47 25.41
CA GLN A 14 -22.02 2.54 25.31
C GLN A 14 -21.38 1.16 25.52
N TRP A 15 -21.77 0.44 26.55
CA TRP A 15 -21.27 -0.91 26.82
C TRP A 15 -21.61 -1.91 25.71
N VAL A 16 -22.83 -1.87 25.15
CA VAL A 16 -23.21 -2.68 23.98
C VAL A 16 -22.33 -2.37 22.78
N ASN A 17 -22.06 -1.09 22.50
CA ASN A 17 -21.16 -0.69 21.41
C ASN A 17 -19.73 -1.23 21.62
N GLU A 18 -19.21 -1.15 22.85
CA GLU A 18 -17.90 -1.72 23.18
C GLU A 18 -17.86 -3.24 23.01
N LEU A 19 -18.94 -3.95 23.40
CA LEU A 19 -19.05 -5.40 23.17
C LEU A 19 -19.08 -5.73 21.68
N CYS A 20 -19.83 -4.99 20.87
CA CYS A 20 -19.87 -5.16 19.43
C CYS A 20 -18.50 -4.94 18.78
N MET A 21 -17.74 -3.92 19.24
CA MET A 21 -16.38 -3.69 18.75
C MET A 21 -15.44 -4.85 19.13
N ARG A 22 -15.47 -5.32 20.38
CA ARG A 22 -14.65 -6.47 20.83
C ARG A 22 -15.00 -7.74 20.06
N TYR A 23 -16.28 -7.98 19.81
CA TYR A 23 -16.72 -9.14 19.03
C TYR A 23 -16.21 -9.07 17.60
N ARG A 24 -16.37 -7.92 16.91
CA ARG A 24 -15.84 -7.71 15.55
C ARG A 24 -14.32 -7.91 15.48
N GLN A 25 -13.58 -7.35 16.44
CA GLN A 25 -12.12 -7.54 16.53
C GLN A 25 -11.75 -9.02 16.71
N SER A 26 -12.50 -9.76 17.52
CA SER A 26 -12.27 -11.20 17.72
C SER A 26 -12.55 -12.00 16.45
N GLN A 27 -13.61 -11.65 15.70
CA GLN A 27 -13.90 -12.28 14.40
C GLN A 27 -12.80 -12.02 13.37
N ILE A 28 -12.30 -10.78 13.26
CA ILE A 28 -11.20 -10.42 12.37
C ILE A 28 -9.94 -11.22 12.72
N LYS A 29 -9.56 -11.28 14.01
CA LYS A 29 -8.41 -12.06 14.46
C LYS A 29 -8.54 -13.55 14.12
N ALA A 30 -9.73 -14.11 14.31
CA ALA A 30 -9.99 -15.51 13.96
C ALA A 30 -9.85 -15.76 12.45
N ALA A 31 -10.42 -14.88 11.61
CA ALA A 31 -10.34 -14.99 10.16
C ALA A 31 -8.89 -14.89 9.67
N VAL A 32 -8.10 -13.94 10.20
CA VAL A 32 -6.67 -13.80 9.88
C VAL A 32 -5.92 -15.06 10.26
N LYS A 33 -6.14 -15.61 11.47
CA LYS A 33 -5.48 -16.83 11.92
C LYS A 33 -5.81 -18.05 11.06
N VAL A 34 -7.06 -18.21 10.66
CA VAL A 34 -7.48 -19.28 9.75
C VAL A 34 -6.80 -19.13 8.38
N ASN A 35 -6.75 -17.92 7.81
CA ASN A 35 -6.05 -17.67 6.55
C ASN A 35 -4.57 -18.04 6.66
N THR A 36 -3.89 -17.60 7.72
CA THR A 36 -2.47 -17.89 7.96
C THR A 36 -2.19 -19.40 8.02
N GLU A 37 -2.97 -20.15 8.78
CA GLU A 37 -2.80 -21.60 8.90
C GLU A 37 -3.07 -22.32 7.58
N MET A 38 -4.06 -21.86 6.80
CA MET A 38 -4.32 -22.39 5.45
C MET A 38 -3.16 -22.12 4.49
N LEU A 39 -2.57 -20.93 4.54
CA LEU A 39 -1.42 -20.59 3.70
C LEU A 39 -0.18 -21.40 4.08
N LYS A 40 0.06 -21.64 5.37
CA LYS A 40 1.13 -22.53 5.84
C LYS A 40 0.92 -23.95 5.33
N PHE A 41 -0.30 -24.44 5.35
CA PHE A 41 -0.64 -25.74 4.76
C PHE A 41 -0.37 -25.75 3.24
N TYR A 42 -0.80 -24.71 2.49
CA TYR A 42 -0.52 -24.60 1.05
C TYR A 42 0.98 -24.55 0.76
N TRP A 43 1.73 -23.87 1.59
CA TRP A 43 3.19 -23.83 1.53
C TRP A 43 3.80 -25.22 1.72
N SER A 44 3.38 -25.94 2.76
CA SER A 44 3.90 -27.30 3.06
C SER A 44 3.57 -28.28 1.92
N LEU A 45 2.35 -28.23 1.40
CA LEU A 45 1.96 -29.08 0.27
C LEU A 45 2.76 -28.71 -1.01
N GLY A 46 2.94 -27.43 -1.29
CA GLY A 46 3.78 -26.97 -2.40
C GLY A 46 5.22 -27.46 -2.27
N ARG A 47 5.80 -27.35 -1.07
CA ARG A 47 7.13 -27.88 -0.75
C ARG A 47 7.21 -29.38 -1.01
N ASP A 48 6.26 -30.15 -0.52
CA ASP A 48 6.27 -31.61 -0.67
C ASP A 48 6.18 -32.02 -2.15
N ILE A 49 5.36 -31.34 -2.96
CA ILE A 49 5.29 -31.56 -4.41
C ILE A 49 6.66 -31.35 -5.08
N VAL A 50 7.37 -30.31 -4.71
CA VAL A 50 8.68 -29.98 -5.29
C VAL A 50 9.78 -30.92 -4.80
N THR A 51 9.89 -31.14 -3.49
CA THR A 51 10.94 -31.97 -2.88
C THR A 51 10.84 -33.43 -3.26
N LEU A 52 9.62 -33.97 -3.37
CA LEU A 52 9.37 -35.35 -3.82
C LEU A 52 9.49 -35.53 -5.33
N LYS A 53 9.70 -34.44 -6.10
CA LYS A 53 9.62 -34.44 -7.57
C LYS A 53 8.35 -35.15 -8.05
N ALA A 54 7.21 -34.79 -7.46
CA ALA A 54 5.96 -35.53 -7.55
C ALA A 54 5.45 -35.70 -8.97
N GLU A 55 5.64 -34.70 -9.84
CA GLU A 55 5.23 -34.74 -11.26
C GLU A 55 6.08 -35.73 -12.05
N ASP A 56 7.39 -35.78 -11.80
CA ASP A 56 8.29 -36.75 -12.46
C ASP A 56 8.01 -38.17 -11.99
N ARG A 57 7.73 -38.32 -10.70
CA ARG A 57 7.52 -39.62 -10.04
C ARG A 57 6.16 -40.25 -10.39
N TRP A 58 5.10 -39.43 -10.48
CA TRP A 58 3.71 -39.92 -10.65
C TRP A 58 3.07 -39.52 -11.98
N GLY A 59 3.83 -38.87 -12.87
CA GLY A 59 3.47 -38.63 -14.26
C GLY A 59 2.56 -37.42 -14.53
N SER A 60 2.24 -37.20 -15.81
CA SER A 60 1.58 -36.00 -16.31
C SER A 60 0.15 -35.73 -15.78
N LYS A 61 -0.53 -36.76 -15.21
CA LYS A 61 -1.86 -36.62 -14.60
C LYS A 61 -1.82 -36.43 -13.09
N PHE A 62 -0.63 -36.18 -12.52
CA PHE A 62 -0.42 -36.09 -11.08
C PHE A 62 -1.42 -35.15 -10.39
N PHE A 63 -1.56 -33.89 -10.82
CA PHE A 63 -2.49 -32.94 -10.20
C PHE A 63 -3.96 -33.36 -10.27
N HIS A 64 -4.37 -34.04 -11.34
CA HIS A 64 -5.74 -34.54 -11.47
C HIS A 64 -6.00 -35.70 -10.51
N ASN A 65 -5.06 -36.64 -10.41
CA ASN A 65 -5.16 -37.76 -9.50
C ASN A 65 -5.12 -37.30 -8.04
N LEU A 66 -4.15 -36.43 -7.67
CA LEU A 66 -4.07 -35.87 -6.34
C LEU A 66 -5.34 -35.08 -5.96
N SER A 67 -5.89 -34.30 -6.90
CA SER A 67 -7.17 -33.59 -6.71
C SER A 67 -8.33 -34.51 -6.42
N ARG A 68 -8.45 -35.61 -7.17
CA ARG A 68 -9.49 -36.63 -6.95
C ARG A 68 -9.33 -37.26 -5.58
N ASP A 69 -8.15 -37.78 -5.28
CA ASP A 69 -7.89 -38.54 -4.06
C ASP A 69 -8.08 -37.70 -2.79
N LEU A 70 -7.62 -36.41 -2.83
CA LEU A 70 -7.83 -35.46 -1.73
C LEU A 70 -9.31 -35.09 -1.54
N LYS A 71 -10.08 -34.96 -2.62
CA LYS A 71 -11.53 -34.68 -2.54
C LYS A 71 -12.32 -35.86 -2.06
N GLU A 72 -11.95 -37.07 -2.45
CA GLU A 72 -12.56 -38.32 -1.93
C GLU A 72 -12.33 -38.46 -0.43
N ALA A 73 -11.10 -38.13 0.04
CA ALA A 73 -10.78 -38.14 1.46
C ALA A 73 -11.43 -36.99 2.25
N ASN A 74 -11.73 -35.87 1.60
CA ASN A 74 -12.27 -34.66 2.23
C ASN A 74 -13.40 -34.05 1.36
N PRO A 75 -14.60 -34.65 1.31
CA PRO A 75 -15.67 -34.27 0.38
C PRO A 75 -16.19 -32.82 0.55
N SER A 76 -16.07 -32.25 1.77
CA SER A 76 -16.52 -30.87 2.08
C SER A 76 -15.57 -29.79 1.60
N THR A 77 -14.37 -30.13 1.12
CA THR A 77 -13.35 -29.14 0.75
C THR A 77 -13.37 -28.81 -0.74
N THR A 78 -13.28 -27.51 -1.06
CA THR A 78 -13.24 -27.01 -2.44
C THR A 78 -11.84 -26.59 -2.89
N CYS A 79 -10.87 -26.56 -1.96
CA CYS A 79 -9.54 -25.99 -2.20
C CYS A 79 -8.60 -26.90 -3.04
N PHE A 80 -8.92 -28.16 -3.27
CA PHE A 80 -8.05 -29.13 -3.95
C PHE A 80 -8.35 -29.30 -5.45
N SER A 81 -8.71 -28.23 -6.17
CA SER A 81 -8.77 -28.31 -7.63
C SER A 81 -7.36 -28.47 -8.23
N PRO A 82 -7.19 -29.14 -9.40
CA PRO A 82 -5.87 -29.29 -10.03
C PRO A 82 -5.16 -27.95 -10.24
N LYS A 83 -5.89 -26.92 -10.63
CA LYS A 83 -5.39 -25.56 -10.79
C LYS A 83 -4.91 -24.97 -9.46
N ASN A 84 -5.65 -25.16 -8.37
CA ASN A 84 -5.25 -24.64 -7.06
C ASN A 84 -4.05 -25.37 -6.49
N LEU A 85 -3.93 -26.69 -6.72
CA LEU A 85 -2.74 -27.46 -6.35
C LEU A 85 -1.49 -26.96 -7.09
N LEU A 86 -1.62 -26.60 -8.37
CA LEU A 86 -0.55 -25.97 -9.13
C LEU A 86 -0.18 -24.58 -8.57
N TYR A 87 -1.16 -23.77 -8.13
CA TYR A 87 -0.87 -22.52 -7.46
C TYR A 87 -0.14 -22.74 -6.13
N MET A 88 -0.46 -23.75 -5.35
CA MET A 88 0.26 -24.09 -4.11
C MET A 88 1.73 -24.45 -4.38
N LYS A 89 2.01 -25.23 -5.43
CA LYS A 89 3.37 -25.49 -5.89
C LYS A 89 4.08 -24.18 -6.29
N ASN A 90 3.44 -23.36 -7.11
CA ASN A 90 4.02 -22.11 -7.59
C ASN A 90 4.23 -21.09 -6.46
N PHE A 91 3.36 -21.08 -5.45
CA PHE A 91 3.50 -20.28 -4.25
C PHE A 91 4.81 -20.60 -3.49
N TYR A 92 5.08 -21.88 -3.29
CA TYR A 92 6.33 -22.33 -2.69
C TYR A 92 7.52 -21.97 -3.59
N CYS A 93 7.51 -22.33 -4.87
CA CYS A 93 8.61 -22.06 -5.80
C CYS A 93 8.95 -20.57 -5.92
N MET A 94 7.94 -19.70 -5.86
CA MET A 94 8.11 -18.27 -6.03
C MET A 94 8.80 -17.61 -4.84
N TYR A 95 8.46 -18.00 -3.62
CA TYR A 95 8.92 -17.32 -2.42
C TYR A 95 10.02 -18.09 -1.64
N GLN A 96 10.18 -19.41 -1.83
CA GLN A 96 11.17 -20.22 -1.14
C GLN A 96 12.60 -19.66 -1.19
N PRO A 97 13.12 -19.13 -2.33
CA PRO A 97 14.48 -18.60 -2.37
C PRO A 97 14.71 -17.44 -1.38
N TYR A 98 13.68 -16.70 -1.03
CA TYR A 98 13.78 -15.57 -0.10
C TYR A 98 13.76 -16.00 1.37
N PHE A 99 13.12 -17.13 1.68
CA PHE A 99 13.21 -17.75 3.01
C PHE A 99 14.61 -18.32 3.28
N GLU A 100 15.22 -18.97 2.28
CA GLU A 100 16.58 -19.51 2.40
C GLU A 100 17.63 -18.40 2.50
N ILE A 101 17.50 -17.34 1.72
CA ILE A 101 18.39 -16.17 1.81
C ILE A 101 18.24 -15.49 3.18
N GLY A 102 17.03 -15.35 3.70
CA GLY A 102 16.80 -14.81 5.04
C GLY A 102 17.51 -15.62 6.13
N GLN A 103 17.50 -16.93 6.05
CA GLN A 103 18.24 -17.82 6.97
C GLN A 103 19.77 -17.77 6.73
N GLN A 104 20.23 -17.76 5.46
CA GLN A 104 21.65 -17.67 5.12
C GLN A 104 22.24 -16.28 5.37
N VAL A 105 21.46 -15.21 5.21
CA VAL A 105 21.87 -13.84 5.54
C VAL A 105 21.94 -13.66 7.05
N ALA A 106 21.11 -14.34 7.83
CA ALA A 106 21.29 -14.45 9.27
C ALA A 106 22.60 -15.16 9.64
N ASP A 107 23.03 -16.14 8.84
CA ASP A 107 24.25 -16.93 9.08
C ASP A 107 25.54 -16.33 8.46
N GLN A 108 25.45 -15.46 7.45
CA GLN A 108 26.60 -15.01 6.64
C GLN A 108 26.75 -13.49 6.49
N LEU A 109 26.21 -12.65 7.39
CA LEU A 109 26.37 -11.21 7.26
C LEU A 109 27.82 -10.74 7.40
N GLY A 110 28.49 -10.77 6.25
CA GLY A 110 29.68 -10.03 5.92
C GLY A 110 29.54 -9.10 4.73
N GLU A 111 28.76 -9.34 3.68
CA GLU A 111 28.80 -8.45 2.49
C GLU A 111 27.51 -8.45 1.64
N ASN A 112 26.97 -7.24 1.42
CA ASN A 112 26.16 -6.75 0.31
C ASN A 112 25.15 -7.68 -0.38
N VAL A 113 23.95 -7.82 0.15
CA VAL A 113 22.76 -8.18 -0.62
C VAL A 113 21.82 -7.00 -0.70
N PHE A 114 21.64 -6.47 -1.91
CA PHE A 114 20.77 -5.36 -2.24
C PHE A 114 19.30 -5.83 -2.18
N LEU A 115 18.63 -5.61 -1.05
CA LEU A 115 17.18 -5.59 -0.98
C LEU A 115 16.74 -4.15 -1.26
N PRO A 116 16.00 -3.89 -2.36
CA PRO A 116 15.57 -2.54 -2.65
C PRO A 116 14.59 -2.04 -1.59
N GLN A 117 14.97 -0.98 -0.89
CA GLN A 117 14.11 -0.06 -0.14
C GLN A 117 13.59 -0.50 1.25
N LEU A 118 14.43 -1.07 2.09
CA LEU A 118 14.24 -0.98 3.53
C LEU A 118 15.49 -0.33 4.11
N GLY A 119 15.39 0.99 4.36
CA GLY A 119 16.50 1.81 4.84
C GLY A 119 17.03 1.31 6.18
N ALA A 120 18.27 0.80 6.18
CA ALA A 120 19.07 0.71 7.40
C ALA A 120 20.56 0.64 7.07
N LYS A 121 21.29 1.61 7.56
CA LYS A 121 22.74 1.52 7.80
C LYS A 121 22.96 1.41 9.30
N ASN A 122 23.72 0.36 9.71
CA ASN A 122 24.30 0.08 11.03
C ASN A 122 23.42 -0.76 11.99
N GLY A 123 23.71 -2.06 12.03
CA GLY A 123 23.14 -3.05 12.95
C GLY A 123 22.86 -4.38 12.25
N SER A 124 23.88 -4.97 11.60
CA SER A 124 23.67 -5.90 10.48
C SER A 124 23.05 -7.27 10.80
N TYR A 125 23.07 -7.77 12.02
CA TYR A 125 22.63 -9.12 12.35
C TYR A 125 21.14 -9.18 12.77
N GLU A 126 20.70 -8.30 13.66
CA GLU A 126 19.31 -8.24 14.13
C GLU A 126 18.34 -7.73 13.04
N ILE A 127 18.81 -6.86 12.15
CA ILE A 127 18.01 -6.29 11.06
C ILE A 127 17.70 -7.33 9.97
N GLY A 128 18.66 -8.20 9.65
CA GLY A 128 18.47 -9.26 8.65
C GLY A 128 17.40 -10.27 9.09
N GLN A 129 17.40 -10.67 10.33
CA GLN A 129 16.41 -11.61 10.89
C GLN A 129 15.04 -10.95 11.03
N GLN A 130 14.97 -9.71 11.51
CA GLN A 130 13.70 -8.96 11.58
C GLN A 130 13.06 -8.74 10.21
N LEU A 131 13.86 -8.50 9.17
CA LEU A 131 13.38 -8.38 7.79
C LEU A 131 12.87 -9.70 7.22
N ALA A 132 13.57 -10.81 7.50
CA ALA A 132 13.12 -12.13 7.09
C ALA A 132 11.82 -12.53 7.79
N ASP A 133 11.72 -12.30 9.10
CA ASP A 133 10.53 -12.56 9.90
C ASP A 133 9.34 -11.70 9.43
N GLN A 134 9.59 -10.44 9.07
CA GLN A 134 8.55 -9.56 8.55
C GLN A 134 8.07 -10.01 7.16
N LEU A 135 8.99 -10.42 6.28
CA LEU A 135 8.67 -10.93 4.96
C LEU A 135 7.85 -12.22 5.04
N GLU A 136 8.24 -13.13 5.94
CA GLU A 136 7.50 -14.35 6.22
C GLU A 136 6.10 -14.03 6.72
N ASN A 137 5.98 -13.12 7.70
CA ASN A 137 4.70 -12.66 8.20
C ASN A 137 3.83 -12.05 7.10
N ASP A 138 4.36 -11.16 6.28
CA ASP A 138 3.62 -10.49 5.21
C ASP A 138 3.08 -11.50 4.19
N ILE A 139 3.88 -12.52 3.81
CA ILE A 139 3.43 -13.58 2.90
C ILE A 139 2.26 -14.36 3.51
N PHE A 140 2.34 -14.78 4.77
CA PHE A 140 1.27 -15.56 5.39
C PHE A 140 0.07 -14.73 5.89
N LEU A 141 0.19 -13.40 5.96
CA LEU A 141 -0.93 -12.49 6.24
C LEU A 141 -1.68 -12.09 4.96
N THR A 142 -1.05 -12.16 3.79
CA THR A 142 -1.68 -11.80 2.51
C THR A 142 -2.71 -12.88 2.11
N PRO A 143 -3.96 -12.51 1.75
CA PRO A 143 -4.99 -13.49 1.40
C PRO A 143 -4.64 -14.31 0.16
N TRP A 144 -5.08 -15.59 0.12
CA TRP A 144 -4.78 -16.52 -0.98
C TRP A 144 -5.13 -15.97 -2.36
N GLY A 145 -6.28 -15.31 -2.51
CA GLY A 145 -6.69 -14.71 -3.78
C GLY A 145 -5.75 -13.63 -4.30
N HIS A 146 -5.00 -12.96 -3.42
CA HIS A 146 -3.96 -12.00 -3.79
C HIS A 146 -2.73 -12.75 -4.30
N HIS A 147 -2.30 -13.82 -3.61
CA HIS A 147 -1.18 -14.65 -4.08
C HIS A 147 -1.42 -15.25 -5.46
N MET A 148 -2.63 -15.75 -5.73
CA MET A 148 -2.99 -16.25 -7.06
C MET A 148 -2.80 -15.18 -8.15
N LEU A 149 -3.24 -13.94 -7.88
CA LEU A 149 -3.03 -12.81 -8.80
C LEU A 149 -1.55 -12.48 -8.98
N LEU A 150 -0.79 -12.45 -7.89
CA LEU A 150 0.65 -12.17 -7.94
C LEU A 150 1.44 -13.25 -8.66
N ILE A 151 1.08 -14.53 -8.47
CA ILE A 151 1.67 -15.65 -9.19
C ILE A 151 1.38 -15.55 -10.71
N ASP A 152 0.13 -15.26 -11.09
CA ASP A 152 -0.23 -15.09 -12.49
C ASP A 152 0.55 -13.95 -13.18
N LYS A 153 0.79 -12.85 -12.47
CA LYS A 153 1.45 -11.66 -13.03
C LYS A 153 2.97 -11.67 -12.90
N PHE A 154 3.51 -12.18 -11.79
CA PHE A 154 4.91 -11.95 -11.39
C PHE A 154 5.68 -13.22 -11.01
N PHE A 155 5.28 -14.40 -11.47
CA PHE A 155 5.99 -15.63 -11.14
C PHE A 155 7.49 -15.59 -11.48
N LYS A 156 7.86 -14.88 -12.56
CA LYS A 156 9.26 -14.68 -13.00
C LYS A 156 9.92 -13.44 -12.39
N GLU A 157 9.19 -12.62 -11.68
CA GLU A 157 9.63 -11.37 -11.05
C GLU A 157 9.22 -11.33 -9.56
N PRO A 158 9.67 -12.29 -8.74
CA PRO A 158 9.20 -12.45 -7.37
C PRO A 158 9.48 -11.23 -6.48
N GLN A 159 10.48 -10.41 -6.79
CA GLN A 159 10.74 -9.16 -6.09
C GLN A 159 9.58 -8.15 -6.22
N LYS A 160 8.97 -8.06 -7.41
CA LYS A 160 7.77 -7.25 -7.61
C LYS A 160 6.59 -7.81 -6.81
N ALA A 161 6.44 -9.14 -6.80
CA ALA A 161 5.39 -9.77 -6.00
C ALA A 161 5.55 -9.49 -4.51
N LEU A 162 6.76 -9.58 -3.97
CA LEU A 162 7.06 -9.26 -2.57
C LEU A 162 6.78 -7.80 -2.21
N PHE A 163 7.10 -6.86 -3.12
CA PHE A 163 6.70 -5.47 -2.96
C PHE A 163 5.17 -5.33 -2.80
N TYR A 164 4.40 -5.96 -3.69
CA TYR A 164 2.93 -5.91 -3.62
C TYR A 164 2.36 -6.67 -2.41
N VAL A 165 3.00 -7.75 -1.96
CA VAL A 165 2.69 -8.45 -0.70
C VAL A 165 2.82 -7.49 0.48
N HIS A 166 3.99 -6.84 0.61
CA HIS A 166 4.24 -5.86 1.67
C HIS A 166 3.24 -4.71 1.64
N GLN A 167 3.02 -4.10 0.47
CA GLN A 167 2.05 -3.01 0.31
C GLN A 167 0.61 -3.45 0.63
N THR A 168 0.25 -4.69 0.30
CA THR A 168 -1.08 -5.25 0.61
C THR A 168 -1.29 -5.35 2.12
N VAL A 169 -0.31 -5.86 2.86
CA VAL A 169 -0.40 -6.00 4.33
C VAL A 169 -0.37 -4.63 5.00
N LYS A 170 0.59 -3.78 4.63
CA LYS A 170 0.76 -2.43 5.16
C LYS A 170 -0.50 -1.56 5.02
N ASN A 171 -1.18 -1.66 3.88
CA ASN A 171 -2.29 -0.79 3.52
C ASN A 171 -3.67 -1.47 3.58
N GLY A 172 -3.74 -2.76 3.89
CA GLY A 172 -4.99 -3.50 3.94
C GLY A 172 -5.71 -3.59 2.57
N TRP A 173 -4.96 -3.73 1.46
CA TRP A 173 -5.55 -3.69 0.13
C TRP A 173 -6.46 -4.87 -0.15
N SER A 174 -7.65 -4.59 -0.68
CA SER A 174 -8.49 -5.60 -1.31
C SER A 174 -7.85 -6.10 -2.62
N ARG A 175 -8.32 -7.27 -3.12
CA ARG A 175 -7.82 -7.82 -4.38
C ARG A 175 -8.01 -6.86 -5.56
N ASN A 176 -9.09 -6.08 -5.60
CA ASN A 176 -9.35 -5.12 -6.67
C ASN A 176 -8.38 -3.93 -6.58
N VAL A 177 -8.11 -3.44 -5.37
CA VAL A 177 -7.12 -2.37 -5.16
C VAL A 177 -5.73 -2.83 -5.57
N LEU A 178 -5.32 -4.03 -5.16
CA LEU A 178 -4.05 -4.64 -5.59
C LEU A 178 -3.96 -4.73 -7.12
N HIS A 179 -5.03 -5.22 -7.79
CA HIS A 179 -5.07 -5.33 -9.24
C HIS A 179 -4.88 -3.96 -9.92
N ASN A 180 -5.56 -2.93 -9.43
CA ASN A 180 -5.42 -1.57 -9.93
C ASN A 180 -3.99 -1.03 -9.81
N PHE A 181 -3.34 -1.26 -8.67
CA PHE A 181 -1.95 -0.83 -8.47
C PHE A 181 -0.96 -1.63 -9.32
N ILE A 182 -1.22 -2.89 -9.59
CA ILE A 182 -0.44 -3.69 -10.55
C ILE A 182 -0.60 -3.11 -11.96
N ASP A 183 -1.83 -2.88 -12.41
CA ASP A 183 -2.12 -2.37 -13.76
C ASP A 183 -1.61 -0.93 -13.94
N SER A 184 -1.57 -0.12 -12.89
CA SER A 184 -0.96 1.22 -12.90
C SER A 184 0.55 1.21 -12.65
N SER A 185 1.21 0.05 -12.63
CA SER A 185 2.67 -0.10 -12.49
C SER A 185 3.23 0.63 -11.25
N LEU A 186 2.59 0.45 -10.08
CA LEU A 186 2.99 1.13 -8.85
C LEU A 186 4.45 0.85 -8.48
N TYR A 187 4.92 -0.38 -8.66
CA TYR A 187 6.30 -0.77 -8.36
C TYR A 187 7.33 0.10 -9.09
N GLU A 188 7.05 0.45 -10.34
CA GLU A 188 7.94 1.23 -11.19
C GLU A 188 7.95 2.73 -10.86
N ARG A 189 6.86 3.26 -10.27
CA ARG A 189 6.67 4.71 -10.06
C ARG A 189 6.74 5.17 -8.61
N GLN A 190 6.62 4.27 -7.62
CA GLN A 190 6.74 4.63 -6.21
C GLN A 190 8.18 5.04 -5.86
N GLY A 191 8.33 6.15 -5.13
CA GLY A 191 9.61 6.69 -4.73
C GLY A 191 10.44 7.27 -5.88
N LYS A 192 9.86 7.52 -7.07
CA LYS A 192 10.58 7.96 -8.28
C LYS A 192 10.56 9.45 -8.53
N ALA A 193 9.85 10.23 -7.73
CA ALA A 193 9.89 11.68 -7.84
C ALA A 193 11.32 12.21 -7.76
N LEU A 194 11.61 13.25 -8.54
CA LEU A 194 12.83 14.02 -8.33
C LEU A 194 12.68 14.84 -7.07
N SER A 195 13.63 14.77 -6.14
CA SER A 195 13.57 15.50 -4.88
C SER A 195 14.95 15.95 -4.39
N ASN A 196 14.96 16.92 -3.49
CA ASN A 196 16.14 17.31 -2.74
C ASN A 196 16.09 16.82 -1.28
N PHE A 197 15.27 15.86 -0.94
CA PHE A 197 15.04 15.39 0.42
C PHE A 197 16.33 14.94 1.13
N LYS A 198 17.24 14.26 0.40
CA LYS A 198 18.52 13.80 0.95
C LYS A 198 19.42 14.92 1.48
N SER A 199 19.28 16.13 0.93
CA SER A 199 20.07 17.31 1.34
C SER A 199 19.33 18.23 2.31
N THR A 200 18.00 18.11 2.42
CA THR A 200 17.13 19.03 3.16
C THR A 200 16.44 18.43 4.37
N LEU A 201 16.40 17.11 4.49
CA LEU A 201 15.77 16.38 5.59
C LEU A 201 16.79 15.47 6.31
N PRO A 202 16.56 15.13 7.60
CA PRO A 202 17.29 14.05 8.28
C PRO A 202 17.15 12.72 7.50
N ASN A 203 18.17 11.85 7.56
CA ASN A 203 18.23 10.64 6.73
C ASN A 203 16.97 9.75 6.81
N VAL A 204 16.45 9.52 8.03
CA VAL A 204 15.25 8.68 8.23
C VAL A 204 14.02 9.31 7.58
N ASP A 205 13.81 10.62 7.80
CA ASP A 205 12.68 11.36 7.24
C ASP A 205 12.80 11.51 5.72
N SER A 206 14.03 11.65 5.19
CA SER A 206 14.33 11.72 3.77
C SER A 206 13.90 10.47 3.02
N ASP A 207 14.23 9.28 3.53
CA ASP A 207 13.90 8.02 2.90
C ASP A 207 12.37 7.80 2.91
N LEU A 208 11.70 8.07 4.04
CA LEU A 208 10.25 8.02 4.16
C LEU A 208 9.55 9.05 3.25
N ALA A 209 10.08 10.28 3.18
CA ALA A 209 9.55 11.31 2.30
C ALA A 209 9.67 10.91 0.82
N GLN A 210 10.78 10.30 0.44
CA GLN A 210 10.95 9.77 -0.92
C GLN A 210 9.96 8.65 -1.22
N GLU A 211 9.75 7.72 -0.28
CA GLU A 211 8.86 6.56 -0.46
C GLU A 211 7.41 6.95 -0.70
N ILE A 212 6.91 8.03 -0.08
CA ILE A 212 5.53 8.47 -0.26
C ILE A 212 5.29 9.18 -1.59
N THR A 213 6.32 9.53 -2.34
CA THR A 213 6.18 10.16 -3.66
C THR A 213 5.96 9.14 -4.76
N LYS A 214 5.41 9.58 -5.89
CA LYS A 214 5.24 8.79 -7.11
C LYS A 214 5.59 9.62 -8.33
N ASP A 215 6.05 8.96 -9.39
CA ASP A 215 6.34 9.60 -10.65
C ASP A 215 6.15 8.62 -11.82
N PRO A 216 5.11 8.79 -12.64
CA PRO A 216 4.02 9.78 -12.51
C PRO A 216 2.95 9.40 -11.47
N TYR A 217 2.17 10.38 -10.99
CA TYR A 217 0.89 10.14 -10.33
C TYR A 217 -0.17 9.73 -11.35
N ASN A 218 -1.06 8.81 -10.97
CA ASN A 218 -2.14 8.38 -11.84
C ASN A 218 -3.46 9.09 -11.48
N PHE A 219 -3.86 10.06 -12.29
CA PHE A 219 -5.08 10.82 -12.14
C PHE A 219 -6.20 10.43 -13.12
N ALA A 220 -6.08 9.26 -13.79
CA ALA A 220 -7.11 8.73 -14.70
C ALA A 220 -8.49 8.59 -14.04
N PHE A 221 -8.54 8.39 -12.72
CA PHE A 221 -9.79 8.32 -11.96
C PHE A 221 -10.60 9.62 -11.96
N THR A 222 -10.02 10.75 -12.39
CA THR A 222 -10.74 12.03 -12.54
C THR A 222 -11.71 12.00 -13.70
N GLY A 223 -11.50 11.13 -14.70
CA GLY A 223 -12.31 11.02 -15.90
C GLY A 223 -12.22 12.23 -16.83
N ILE A 224 -11.17 13.07 -16.71
CA ILE A 224 -10.96 14.25 -17.55
C ILE A 224 -10.52 13.79 -18.94
N THR A 225 -11.37 14.04 -19.94
CA THR A 225 -11.11 13.70 -21.35
C THR A 225 -11.16 14.92 -22.28
N LYS A 226 -11.56 16.08 -21.77
CA LYS A 226 -11.71 17.34 -22.53
C LYS A 226 -10.64 18.34 -22.08
N PRO A 227 -10.37 19.41 -22.86
CA PRO A 227 -9.50 20.48 -22.41
C PRO A 227 -9.90 20.99 -21.02
N TYR A 228 -8.95 21.15 -20.14
CA TYR A 228 -9.16 21.52 -18.74
C TYR A 228 -8.16 22.59 -18.31
N ASN A 229 -8.46 23.25 -17.20
CA ASN A 229 -7.56 24.17 -16.50
C ASN A 229 -7.23 23.63 -15.09
N GLU A 230 -6.34 24.31 -14.37
CA GLU A 230 -5.91 23.88 -13.02
C GLU A 230 -7.09 23.75 -12.05
N ARG A 231 -8.06 24.65 -12.12
CA ARG A 231 -9.26 24.61 -11.27
C ARG A 231 -10.09 23.35 -11.53
N ILE A 232 -10.33 23.02 -12.81
CA ILE A 232 -11.09 21.80 -13.19
C ILE A 232 -10.35 20.56 -12.69
N LEU A 233 -9.03 20.50 -12.84
CA LEU A 233 -8.25 19.37 -12.35
C LEU A 233 -8.31 19.26 -10.83
N LYS A 234 -8.08 20.35 -10.10
CA LYS A 234 -8.18 20.37 -8.63
C LYS A 234 -9.57 19.97 -8.14
N ASP A 235 -10.61 20.48 -8.76
CA ASP A 235 -12.01 20.12 -8.44
C ASP A 235 -12.28 18.63 -8.70
N ALA A 236 -11.81 18.08 -9.82
CA ALA A 236 -11.97 16.67 -10.16
C ALA A 236 -11.22 15.74 -9.19
N LEU A 237 -10.02 16.12 -8.75
CA LEU A 237 -9.26 15.40 -7.71
C LEU A 237 -10.05 15.35 -6.38
N LEU A 238 -10.60 16.49 -5.96
CA LEU A 238 -11.34 16.59 -4.70
C LEU A 238 -12.72 15.96 -4.77
N ASN A 239 -13.41 16.02 -5.89
CA ASN A 239 -14.67 15.31 -6.11
C ASN A 239 -14.47 13.78 -6.03
N ASN A 240 -13.26 13.31 -6.26
CA ASN A 240 -12.85 11.92 -6.11
C ASN A 240 -11.85 11.72 -4.95
N ILE A 241 -12.05 12.42 -3.84
CA ILE A 241 -11.06 12.50 -2.74
C ILE A 241 -10.61 11.12 -2.22
N THR A 242 -11.49 10.14 -2.15
CA THR A 242 -11.13 8.78 -1.72
C THR A 242 -10.10 8.15 -2.68
N LYS A 243 -10.32 8.26 -4.00
CA LYS A 243 -9.39 7.75 -5.01
C LYS A 243 -8.10 8.56 -5.01
N PHE A 244 -8.20 9.86 -4.80
CA PHE A 244 -7.03 10.73 -4.71
C PHE A 244 -6.16 10.40 -3.51
N LEU A 245 -6.73 10.23 -2.30
CA LEU A 245 -5.99 9.79 -1.11
C LEU A 245 -5.39 8.39 -1.31
N THR A 246 -6.11 7.48 -1.98
CA THR A 246 -5.58 6.17 -2.33
C THR A 246 -4.37 6.29 -3.26
N GLU A 247 -4.43 7.18 -4.26
CA GLU A 247 -3.30 7.43 -5.15
C GLU A 247 -2.15 8.13 -4.43
N LEU A 248 -2.39 9.10 -3.56
CA LEU A 248 -1.33 9.72 -2.75
C LEU A 248 -0.63 8.68 -1.89
N GLY A 249 -1.37 7.77 -1.28
CA GLY A 249 -0.84 6.68 -0.47
C GLY A 249 -1.20 6.79 1.01
N THR A 250 -0.61 5.90 1.81
CA THR A 250 -0.88 5.83 3.25
C THR A 250 -0.40 7.04 4.03
N GLY A 251 -1.17 7.37 5.05
CA GLY A 251 -0.83 8.45 5.98
C GLY A 251 -1.29 9.84 5.54
N PHE A 252 -1.76 10.03 4.30
CA PHE A 252 -2.27 11.33 3.87
C PHE A 252 -3.64 11.62 4.46
N ALA A 253 -3.74 12.74 5.18
CA ALA A 253 -4.97 13.31 5.69
C ALA A 253 -5.20 14.67 5.02
N TYR A 254 -6.38 14.86 4.40
CA TYR A 254 -6.74 16.12 3.75
C TYR A 254 -7.03 17.20 4.79
N VAL A 255 -6.37 18.36 4.66
CA VAL A 255 -6.56 19.54 5.54
C VAL A 255 -7.40 20.60 4.86
N GLY A 256 -7.12 20.94 3.60
CA GLY A 256 -7.91 21.95 2.90
C GLY A 256 -7.45 22.24 1.47
N LYS A 257 -8.38 22.82 0.68
CA LYS A 257 -8.16 23.40 -0.63
C LYS A 257 -8.10 24.91 -0.51
N GLU A 258 -7.27 25.56 -1.36
CA GLU A 258 -7.09 27.02 -1.33
C GLU A 258 -6.90 27.49 0.12
N TYR A 259 -6.01 26.76 0.83
CA TYR A 259 -5.80 26.99 2.25
C TYR A 259 -5.15 28.35 2.50
N ARG A 260 -5.89 29.22 3.19
CA ARG A 260 -5.48 30.60 3.43
C ARG A 260 -4.36 30.69 4.46
N LEU A 261 -3.26 31.32 4.10
CA LEU A 261 -2.17 31.70 4.99
C LEU A 261 -2.03 33.23 5.02
N GLN A 262 -2.00 33.79 6.21
CA GLN A 262 -1.68 35.21 6.41
C GLN A 262 -0.16 35.36 6.57
N ILE A 263 0.52 35.90 5.57
CA ILE A 263 1.98 36.16 5.60
C ILE A 263 2.21 37.66 5.62
N GLY A 264 2.52 38.23 6.79
CA GLY A 264 2.51 39.66 7.00
C GLY A 264 1.11 40.24 6.74
N GLU A 265 1.02 41.25 5.89
CA GLU A 265 -0.26 41.88 5.52
C GLU A 265 -0.97 41.22 4.31
N LYS A 266 -0.31 40.24 3.67
CA LYS A 266 -0.83 39.60 2.45
C LYS A 266 -1.46 38.24 2.76
N GLU A 267 -2.59 38.00 2.08
CA GLU A 267 -3.20 36.69 2.05
C GLU A 267 -2.58 35.85 0.93
N ASN A 268 -2.26 34.63 1.23
CA ASN A 268 -1.72 33.64 0.29
C ASN A 268 -2.57 32.37 0.38
N PHE A 269 -2.68 31.64 -0.70
CA PHE A 269 -3.53 30.44 -0.78
C PHE A 269 -2.73 29.27 -1.30
N ILE A 270 -2.63 28.23 -0.48
CA ILE A 270 -2.04 26.95 -0.87
C ILE A 270 -3.09 26.17 -1.66
N ASP A 271 -2.73 25.63 -2.81
CA ASP A 271 -3.63 24.84 -3.66
C ASP A 271 -4.29 23.70 -2.88
N LEU A 272 -3.50 22.79 -2.33
CA LEU A 272 -3.95 21.67 -1.54
C LEU A 272 -3.01 21.47 -0.35
N LEU A 273 -3.57 21.43 0.84
CA LEU A 273 -2.84 21.17 2.07
C LEU A 273 -3.25 19.79 2.63
N PHE A 274 -2.24 18.98 2.93
CA PHE A 274 -2.37 17.68 3.60
C PHE A 274 -1.52 17.65 4.86
N TYR A 275 -1.82 16.66 5.71
CA TYR A 275 -0.94 16.24 6.80
C TYR A 275 -0.62 14.77 6.63
N ASN A 276 0.64 14.38 6.71
CA ASN A 276 1.03 12.98 6.64
C ASN A 276 1.28 12.43 8.04
N LEU A 277 0.48 11.45 8.45
CA LEU A 277 0.50 10.84 9.77
C LEU A 277 1.79 10.04 10.04
N ASN A 278 2.36 9.42 9.00
CA ASN A 278 3.57 8.61 9.14
C ASN A 278 4.82 9.47 9.30
N LEU A 279 4.87 10.57 8.56
CA LEU A 279 5.95 11.56 8.63
C LEU A 279 5.71 12.61 9.72
N SER A 280 4.51 12.66 10.30
CA SER A 280 4.11 13.69 11.26
C SER A 280 4.41 15.10 10.76
N CYS A 281 4.07 15.42 9.49
CA CYS A 281 4.35 16.72 8.89
C CYS A 281 3.24 17.19 7.97
N TYR A 282 3.18 18.51 7.73
CA TYR A 282 2.35 19.07 6.68
C TYR A 282 2.97 18.82 5.32
N ILE A 283 2.09 18.62 4.31
CA ILE A 283 2.47 18.48 2.92
C ILE A 283 1.71 19.53 2.11
N VAL A 284 2.47 20.45 1.51
CA VAL A 284 1.97 21.43 0.55
C VAL A 284 2.01 20.80 -0.84
N LEU A 285 0.87 20.68 -1.50
CA LEU A 285 0.76 20.07 -2.81
C LEU A 285 0.26 21.12 -3.80
N GLU A 286 1.06 21.40 -4.83
CA GLU A 286 0.74 22.29 -5.96
C GLU A 286 0.55 21.45 -7.22
N VAL A 287 -0.47 21.78 -8.03
CA VAL A 287 -0.78 21.07 -9.26
C VAL A 287 -0.76 22.02 -10.45
N LYS A 288 0.01 21.67 -11.49
CA LYS A 288 0.14 22.46 -12.73
C LYS A 288 -0.32 21.66 -13.95
N ILE A 289 -1.09 22.28 -14.84
CA ILE A 289 -1.61 21.63 -16.05
C ILE A 289 -0.62 21.58 -17.23
N GLY A 290 0.49 22.27 -17.11
CA GLY A 290 1.60 22.30 -18.08
C GLY A 290 2.92 21.92 -17.44
N SER A 291 4.01 22.36 -18.07
CA SER A 291 5.33 22.28 -17.47
C SER A 291 5.44 23.24 -16.29
N PHE A 292 6.21 22.86 -15.28
CA PHE A 292 6.52 23.74 -14.15
C PHE A 292 7.59 24.79 -14.53
N THR A 293 7.69 25.85 -13.73
CA THR A 293 8.71 26.89 -13.84
C THR A 293 9.52 27.00 -12.54
N PHE A 294 10.69 27.65 -12.60
CA PHE A 294 11.47 27.97 -11.39
C PHE A 294 10.67 28.83 -10.39
N ALA A 295 9.76 29.68 -10.89
CA ALA A 295 8.89 30.49 -10.02
C ALA A 295 7.90 29.60 -9.22
N ASP A 296 7.39 28.52 -9.79
CA ASP A 296 6.50 27.59 -9.10
C ASP A 296 7.21 26.88 -7.94
N VAL A 297 8.47 26.47 -8.14
CA VAL A 297 9.29 25.87 -7.08
C VAL A 297 9.63 26.90 -6.00
N GLY A 298 9.92 28.15 -6.38
CA GLY A 298 10.14 29.25 -5.45
C GLY A 298 8.90 29.56 -4.61
N GLN A 299 7.72 29.59 -5.24
CA GLN A 299 6.43 29.79 -4.56
C GLN A 299 6.15 28.65 -3.57
N LEU A 300 6.29 27.40 -4.03
CA LEU A 300 6.11 26.21 -3.18
C LEU A 300 7.06 26.23 -1.98
N GLY A 301 8.34 26.58 -2.19
CA GLY A 301 9.31 26.76 -1.10
C GLY A 301 8.87 27.82 -0.09
N GLY A 302 8.33 28.95 -0.57
CA GLY A 302 7.74 29.99 0.29
C GLY A 302 6.57 29.46 1.14
N TYR A 303 5.70 28.64 0.56
CA TYR A 303 4.59 28.02 1.30
C TYR A 303 5.07 26.98 2.32
N VAL A 304 6.10 26.20 2.00
CA VAL A 304 6.73 25.26 2.97
C VAL A 304 7.26 26.03 4.19
N VAL A 305 7.97 27.13 3.97
CA VAL A 305 8.46 28.01 5.06
C VAL A 305 7.29 28.57 5.86
N ALA A 306 6.27 29.10 5.20
CA ALA A 306 5.10 29.66 5.87
C ALA A 306 4.36 28.62 6.72
N CYS A 307 4.17 27.39 6.23
CA CYS A 307 3.59 26.31 7.01
C CYS A 307 4.43 25.95 8.23
N ASN A 308 5.76 25.95 8.10
CA ASN A 308 6.65 25.70 9.23
C ASN A 308 6.50 26.75 10.33
N HIS A 309 6.28 28.02 9.98
CA HIS A 309 6.11 29.09 10.96
C HIS A 309 4.69 29.21 11.51
N LEU A 310 3.66 28.95 10.71
CA LEU A 310 2.27 29.26 11.05
C LEU A 310 1.47 28.05 11.52
N LEU A 311 1.78 26.85 11.02
CA LEU A 311 0.97 25.65 11.28
C LEU A 311 1.71 24.58 12.06
N ARG A 312 3.00 24.39 11.79
CA ARG A 312 3.84 23.39 12.44
C ARG A 312 3.90 23.62 13.94
N LYS A 313 3.75 22.57 14.74
CA LYS A 313 3.95 22.58 16.19
C LYS A 313 5.30 21.94 16.52
N GLU A 314 6.23 22.75 17.01
CA GLU A 314 7.54 22.26 17.44
C GLU A 314 7.42 21.15 18.49
N GLY A 315 8.31 20.17 18.43
CA GLY A 315 8.31 19.00 19.31
C GLY A 315 7.26 17.94 18.98
N ARG A 316 6.32 18.23 18.06
CA ARG A 316 5.32 17.26 17.56
C ARG A 316 5.49 16.99 16.07
N ASP A 317 5.68 18.04 15.28
CA ASP A 317 5.65 17.94 13.82
C ASP A 317 7.07 18.07 13.24
N ASN A 318 7.37 17.23 12.26
CA ASN A 318 8.56 17.32 11.43
C ASN A 318 8.45 18.49 10.43
N PRO A 319 9.54 18.87 9.74
CA PRO A 319 9.51 19.92 8.73
C PRO A 319 8.49 19.65 7.63
N THR A 320 7.76 20.68 7.22
CA THR A 320 6.80 20.63 6.12
C THR A 320 7.49 20.28 4.80
N ILE A 321 6.84 19.48 3.97
CA ILE A 321 7.34 19.03 2.66
C ILE A 321 6.48 19.65 1.55
N GLY A 322 7.12 20.09 0.45
CA GLY A 322 6.46 20.51 -0.77
C GLY A 322 6.43 19.40 -1.83
N ILE A 323 5.31 19.20 -2.51
CA ILE A 323 5.19 18.33 -3.67
C ILE A 323 4.57 19.13 -4.82
N LEU A 324 5.32 19.27 -5.91
CA LEU A 324 4.86 19.87 -7.15
C LEU A 324 4.51 18.76 -8.14
N ILE A 325 3.27 18.73 -8.60
CA ILE A 325 2.79 17.77 -9.59
C ILE A 325 2.43 18.52 -10.88
N CYS A 326 3.13 18.24 -11.98
CA CYS A 326 2.95 18.91 -13.26
C CYS A 326 2.60 17.91 -14.36
N LYS A 327 2.08 18.41 -15.49
CA LYS A 327 1.75 17.54 -16.63
C LYS A 327 3.01 17.00 -17.28
N GLU A 328 4.04 17.82 -17.38
CA GLU A 328 5.32 17.50 -18.02
C GLU A 328 6.46 18.17 -17.27
N LYS A 329 7.63 17.53 -17.20
CA LYS A 329 8.84 18.11 -16.62
C LYS A 329 10.07 17.81 -17.47
N ASP A 330 10.90 18.83 -17.65
CA ASP A 330 12.27 18.61 -18.05
C ASP A 330 13.11 18.18 -16.84
N ARG A 331 13.82 17.05 -16.96
CA ARG A 331 14.57 16.46 -15.84
C ARG A 331 15.72 17.36 -15.36
N ILE A 332 16.41 18.01 -16.29
CA ILE A 332 17.56 18.88 -15.97
C ILE A 332 17.06 20.16 -15.28
N GLN A 333 16.00 20.75 -15.82
CA GLN A 333 15.37 21.94 -15.24
C GLN A 333 14.84 21.63 -13.81
N ALA A 334 14.22 20.44 -13.62
CA ALA A 334 13.75 20.01 -12.30
C ALA A 334 14.90 19.83 -11.31
N GLN A 335 16.00 19.24 -11.75
CA GLN A 335 17.18 19.08 -10.91
C GLN A 335 17.75 20.44 -10.48
N TYR A 336 17.94 21.39 -11.41
CA TYR A 336 18.44 22.72 -11.09
C TYR A 336 17.50 23.50 -10.17
N ALA A 337 16.18 23.37 -10.37
CA ALA A 337 15.19 23.99 -9.50
C ALA A 337 15.28 23.44 -8.07
N LEU A 338 15.45 22.13 -7.91
CA LEU A 338 15.60 21.47 -6.62
C LEU A 338 16.93 21.83 -5.93
N GLU A 339 18.03 21.90 -6.68
CA GLU A 339 19.34 22.33 -6.16
C GLU A 339 19.33 23.79 -5.69
N SER A 340 18.50 24.63 -6.30
CA SER A 340 18.35 26.05 -5.91
C SER A 340 17.49 26.25 -4.65
N SER A 341 16.74 25.22 -4.21
CA SER A 341 15.83 25.29 -3.06
C SER A 341 16.48 24.72 -1.80
N SER A 342 16.43 25.48 -0.71
CA SER A 342 16.78 25.00 0.63
C SER A 342 15.63 24.27 1.35
N GLN A 343 14.44 24.27 0.77
CA GLN A 343 13.26 23.62 1.34
C GLN A 343 13.09 22.19 0.79
N PRO A 344 12.55 21.24 1.58
CA PRO A 344 12.32 19.88 1.11
C PRO A 344 11.18 19.83 0.08
N ILE A 345 11.54 19.64 -1.19
CA ILE A 345 10.61 19.65 -2.32
C ILE A 345 10.81 18.42 -3.18
N ALA A 346 9.70 17.88 -3.70
CA ALA A 346 9.67 16.89 -4.76
C ALA A 346 8.90 17.41 -5.99
N ILE A 347 9.33 16.99 -7.18
CA ILE A 347 8.69 17.31 -8.46
C ILE A 347 8.34 16.00 -9.16
N SER A 348 7.06 15.86 -9.51
CA SER A 348 6.50 14.68 -10.17
C SER A 348 5.64 15.07 -11.38
N GLU A 349 5.46 14.13 -12.28
CA GLU A 349 4.45 14.23 -13.33
C GLU A 349 3.14 13.58 -12.91
N TYR A 350 2.07 13.80 -13.69
CA TYR A 350 0.83 13.03 -13.60
C TYR A 350 0.36 12.57 -14.98
N ASP A 351 -0.39 11.44 -14.96
CA ASP A 351 -0.98 10.81 -16.13
C ASP A 351 -2.50 10.74 -15.96
N LEU A 352 -3.25 11.08 -17.02
CA LEU A 352 -4.71 11.01 -17.07
C LEU A 352 -5.23 9.80 -17.88
N GLU A 353 -4.34 9.07 -18.57
CA GLU A 353 -4.75 8.06 -19.56
C GLU A 353 -4.82 6.64 -19.02
N ARG A 354 -4.24 6.35 -17.83
CA ARG A 354 -4.27 5.02 -17.24
C ARG A 354 -5.59 4.75 -16.53
N PHE A 355 -6.36 3.82 -17.07
CA PHE A 355 -7.67 3.46 -16.53
C PHE A 355 -7.59 2.80 -15.15
N TYR A 356 -8.32 3.37 -14.18
CA TYR A 356 -8.85 2.60 -13.07
C TYR A 356 -10.16 1.92 -13.52
N PRO A 357 -10.37 0.62 -13.30
CA PRO A 357 -11.68 0.00 -13.52
C PRO A 357 -12.74 0.74 -12.68
N GLU A 358 -13.90 1.00 -13.27
CA GLU A 358 -14.98 1.83 -12.71
C GLU A 358 -15.59 1.35 -11.38
N LYS A 359 -15.22 0.19 -10.86
CA LYS A 359 -15.78 -0.38 -9.63
C LYS A 359 -14.77 -0.49 -8.50
N LEU A 360 -14.57 0.60 -7.79
CA LEU A 360 -14.08 0.61 -6.40
C LEU A 360 -15.24 0.50 -5.38
N GLU A 361 -16.44 0.12 -5.81
CA GLU A 361 -17.56 -0.17 -4.91
C GLU A 361 -17.36 -1.52 -4.24
N GLY A 362 -17.32 -1.53 -2.91
CA GLY A 362 -17.33 -2.75 -2.10
C GLY A 362 -15.96 -3.37 -1.82
N THR A 363 -15.01 -2.61 -1.36
CA THR A 363 -13.65 -3.10 -1.07
C THR A 363 -13.50 -3.89 0.23
N MET A 364 -14.53 -3.91 1.07
CA MET A 364 -14.68 -4.94 2.12
C MET A 364 -15.94 -5.73 1.80
N PRO A 365 -15.89 -7.08 1.78
CA PRO A 365 -17.10 -7.87 1.78
C PRO A 365 -17.97 -7.40 2.95
N THR A 366 -19.24 -7.10 2.71
CA THR A 366 -20.17 -6.77 3.79
C THR A 366 -20.23 -7.96 4.77
N ILE A 367 -20.61 -7.69 6.00
CA ILE A 367 -20.77 -8.75 7.02
C ILE A 367 -21.71 -9.84 6.49
N GLU A 368 -22.71 -9.47 5.71
CA GLU A 368 -23.66 -10.37 5.05
C GLU A 368 -23.02 -11.25 3.97
N GLU A 369 -22.06 -10.73 3.20
CA GLU A 369 -21.28 -11.52 2.23
C GLU A 369 -20.32 -12.49 2.92
N TRP A 370 -19.78 -12.12 4.09
CA TRP A 370 -19.00 -13.02 4.93
C TRP A 370 -19.88 -14.09 5.59
N GLU A 371 -21.06 -13.72 6.10
CA GLU A 371 -22.03 -14.65 6.69
C GLU A 371 -22.59 -15.61 5.65
N ALA A 372 -22.87 -15.16 4.42
CA ALA A 372 -23.28 -16.01 3.32
C ALA A 372 -22.19 -17.01 2.88
N LYS A 373 -20.91 -16.64 3.01
CA LYS A 373 -19.77 -17.54 2.70
C LYS A 373 -19.40 -18.47 3.85
N LEU A 374 -19.63 -18.08 5.09
CA LEU A 374 -19.37 -18.90 6.28
C LEU A 374 -20.62 -19.66 6.77
N GLY A 375 -21.80 -19.18 6.40
CA GLY A 375 -23.11 -19.73 6.76
C GLY A 375 -23.64 -20.75 5.75
N GLY A 376 -22.78 -21.53 5.09
CA GLY A 376 -23.18 -22.69 4.30
C GLY A 376 -23.80 -23.76 5.17
N LYS A 377 -25.14 -23.68 5.35
CA LYS A 377 -26.07 -24.74 5.76
C LYS A 377 -25.60 -25.66 6.90
N VAL A 378 -25.92 -25.25 8.12
CA VAL A 378 -26.45 -26.18 9.09
C VAL A 378 -27.93 -26.39 8.66
N ASN A 379 -28.22 -27.41 7.93
CA ASN A 379 -29.58 -27.97 7.78
C ASN A 379 -29.64 -29.29 8.55
N GLU A 380 -30.61 -29.36 9.42
CA GLU A 380 -31.28 -30.42 10.14
C GLU A 380 -30.81 -31.87 9.89
#